data_36eb808bc0b0f16397411ce16264a2ab
#
_entry.id   36eb808bc0b0f16397411ce16264a2ab
#
_cell.length_a   1.000
_cell.length_b   1.000
_cell.length_c   1.000
_cell.angle_alpha   90.00
_cell.angle_beta   90.00
_cell.angle_gamma   90.00
#
_symmetry.space_group_name_H-M   'P 1'
#
loop_
_entity.id
_entity.type
_entity.pdbx_description
1 polymer ?
#
loop_
_entity_poly.entity_id
_entity_poly.type
_entity_poly.pdbx_seq_one_letter_code
_entity_poly.pdbx_strand_id
1 'polypeptide(L)'
;MSEERYRKGNIVAKASKDNVKLIANNKKAYHEYFIEEKYEAGLALVGTEVKSIRMGKCSVKESFIGIENGEVYVYNMHISPYEKGNIFNKDPLRTRKLLMHRFEINKLYGKAKEKGYTIVPLSVYLRGSLVKMEIGLARGKKLYDKREDIAKKDQRREAEREFKVKNLY
;
A
#
# COMPACT_ATOMS: atom_id res chain seq x y z
N MET A 1 -3.20 -36.60 -33.55
CA MET A 1 -4.34 -36.15 -32.72
C MET A 1 -3.76 -35.80 -31.35
N SER A 2 -3.75 -34.60 -30.86
CA SER A 2 -4.37 -33.32 -31.21
C SER A 2 -3.70 -32.23 -30.34
N GLU A 3 -2.96 -31.34 -30.98
CA GLU A 3 -2.31 -30.18 -30.35
C GLU A 3 -3.25 -28.96 -30.20
N GLU A 4 -4.54 -29.14 -30.14
CA GLU A 4 -5.53 -28.06 -30.24
C GLU A 4 -6.23 -27.64 -28.95
N ARG A 5 -5.74 -28.04 -27.77
CA ARG A 5 -6.45 -27.71 -26.51
C ARG A 5 -5.79 -26.67 -25.60
N TYR A 6 -4.70 -26.02 -26.01
CA TYR A 6 -4.03 -25.02 -25.15
C TYR A 6 -4.17 -23.56 -25.61
N ARG A 7 -5.09 -23.24 -26.50
CA ARG A 7 -5.35 -21.86 -26.95
C ARG A 7 -6.71 -21.31 -26.56
N LYS A 8 -7.14 -21.45 -25.31
CA LYS A 8 -8.28 -20.66 -24.81
C LYS A 8 -8.06 -20.35 -23.33
N GLY A 9 -7.56 -19.17 -23.02
CA GLY A 9 -7.43 -18.74 -21.63
C GLY A 9 -6.86 -17.34 -21.41
N ASN A 10 -6.60 -16.56 -22.44
CA ASN A 10 -6.38 -15.13 -22.25
C ASN A 10 -7.72 -14.39 -22.30
N ILE A 11 -8.56 -14.64 -21.30
CA ILE A 11 -9.59 -13.68 -20.95
C ILE A 11 -8.85 -12.60 -20.15
N VAL A 12 -8.33 -11.61 -20.87
CA VAL A 12 -8.10 -10.30 -20.29
C VAL A 12 -9.49 -9.83 -19.87
N ALA A 13 -9.87 -10.13 -18.62
CA ALA A 13 -11.02 -9.52 -18.01
C ALA A 13 -10.78 -8.01 -18.15
N LYS A 14 -11.56 -7.35 -19.01
CA LYS A 14 -11.68 -5.89 -19.02
C LYS A 14 -11.91 -5.51 -17.57
N ALA A 15 -10.88 -4.91 -16.94
CA ALA A 15 -11.01 -4.32 -15.62
C ALA A 15 -12.17 -3.33 -15.75
N SER A 16 -13.33 -3.71 -15.20
CA SER A 16 -14.33 -2.74 -14.83
C SER A 16 -13.55 -1.64 -14.12
N LYS A 17 -13.88 -0.38 -14.36
CA LYS A 17 -13.33 0.76 -13.59
C LYS A 17 -13.80 0.55 -12.16
N ASP A 18 -13.09 -0.33 -11.44
CA ASP A 18 -13.35 -0.60 -10.04
C ASP A 18 -13.24 0.72 -9.34
N ASN A 19 -14.29 1.09 -8.66
CA ASN A 19 -14.37 2.35 -7.94
C ASN A 19 -13.37 2.29 -6.78
N VAL A 20 -12.13 2.74 -7.04
CA VAL A 20 -11.03 2.74 -6.07
C VAL A 20 -11.07 4.04 -5.29
N LYS A 21 -11.28 3.95 -3.99
CA LYS A 21 -11.26 5.08 -3.07
C LYS A 21 -10.06 5.01 -2.15
N LEU A 22 -9.10 5.93 -2.32
CA LEU A 22 -7.96 6.06 -1.42
C LEU A 22 -8.42 6.52 -0.03
N ILE A 23 -8.00 5.81 1.02
CA ILE A 23 -8.34 6.10 2.41
C ILE A 23 -7.15 6.69 3.16
N ALA A 24 -5.98 6.04 3.09
CA ALA A 24 -4.77 6.50 3.76
C ALA A 24 -3.56 6.32 2.84
N ASN A 25 -2.61 7.25 2.93
CA ASN A 25 -1.39 7.23 2.15
C ASN A 25 -0.16 7.49 3.03
N ASN A 26 0.90 6.74 2.81
CA ASN A 26 2.17 6.87 3.52
C ASN A 26 3.17 7.69 2.68
N LYS A 27 3.04 8.99 2.70
CA LYS A 27 3.96 9.91 1.98
C LYS A 27 5.39 9.81 2.50
N LYS A 28 5.57 9.49 3.79
CA LYS A 28 6.87 9.32 4.43
C LYS A 28 7.66 8.17 3.81
N ALA A 29 7.00 7.06 3.47
CA ALA A 29 7.63 5.93 2.80
C ALA A 29 8.29 6.33 1.47
N TYR A 30 7.61 7.12 0.65
CA TYR A 30 8.17 7.61 -0.61
C TYR A 30 9.32 8.62 -0.44
N HIS A 31 9.37 9.30 0.69
CA HIS A 31 10.48 10.20 1.03
C HIS A 31 11.70 9.44 1.52
N GLU A 32 11.51 8.40 2.31
CA GLU A 32 12.59 7.67 2.99
C GLU A 32 13.12 6.47 2.21
N TYR A 33 12.34 5.93 1.27
CA TYR A 33 12.67 4.71 0.56
C TYR A 33 12.54 4.84 -0.96
N PHE A 34 13.40 4.11 -1.68
CA PHE A 34 13.17 3.77 -3.07
C PHE A 34 12.26 2.56 -3.15
N ILE A 35 11.09 2.70 -3.75
CA ILE A 35 10.12 1.62 -3.93
C ILE A 35 10.43 0.91 -5.25
N GLU A 36 10.88 -0.32 -5.18
CA GLU A 36 11.27 -1.12 -6.35
C GLU A 36 10.11 -1.93 -6.92
N GLU A 37 9.35 -2.60 -6.05
CA GLU A 37 8.19 -3.39 -6.45
C GLU A 37 7.00 -3.09 -5.54
N LYS A 38 5.80 -3.16 -6.10
CA LYS A 38 4.55 -2.97 -5.38
C LYS A 38 3.70 -4.22 -5.44
N TYR A 39 3.01 -4.50 -4.35
CA TYR A 39 2.08 -5.62 -4.23
C TYR A 39 0.77 -5.14 -3.64
N GLU A 40 -0.33 -5.74 -4.08
CA GLU A 40 -1.65 -5.54 -3.48
C GLU A 40 -1.95 -6.69 -2.51
N ALA A 41 -2.36 -6.35 -1.31
CA ALA A 41 -2.76 -7.31 -0.30
C ALA A 41 -4.17 -7.01 0.21
N GLY A 42 -4.93 -8.06 0.53
CA GLY A 42 -6.13 -7.93 1.34
C GLY A 42 -5.78 -7.74 2.81
N LEU A 43 -6.70 -7.21 3.59
CA LEU A 43 -6.58 -7.07 5.04
C LEU A 43 -7.59 -7.95 5.75
N ALA A 44 -7.12 -8.77 6.69
CA ALA A 44 -8.00 -9.54 7.59
C ALA A 44 -8.52 -8.63 8.70
N LEU A 45 -9.73 -8.14 8.55
CA LEU A 45 -10.37 -7.16 9.42
C LEU A 45 -11.66 -7.70 10.06
N VAL A 46 -12.01 -7.13 11.20
CA VAL A 46 -13.34 -7.32 11.80
C VAL A 46 -14.30 -6.21 11.33
N GLY A 47 -15.61 -6.42 11.50
CA GLY A 47 -16.62 -5.49 10.96
C GLY A 47 -16.49 -4.05 11.45
N THR A 48 -16.14 -3.83 12.72
CA THR A 48 -15.93 -2.50 13.30
C THR A 48 -14.73 -1.79 12.69
N GLU A 49 -13.65 -2.51 12.39
CA GLU A 49 -12.47 -1.96 11.70
C GLU A 49 -12.80 -1.54 10.26
N VAL A 50 -13.57 -2.35 9.53
CA VAL A 50 -14.02 -2.01 8.17
C VAL A 50 -14.85 -0.74 8.17
N LYS A 51 -15.77 -0.60 9.13
CA LYS A 51 -16.59 0.61 9.26
C LYS A 51 -15.75 1.85 9.54
N SER A 52 -14.76 1.77 10.42
CA SER A 52 -13.83 2.86 10.71
C SER A 52 -12.99 3.25 9.49
N ILE A 53 -12.47 2.29 8.76
CA ILE A 53 -11.70 2.53 7.53
C ILE A 53 -12.56 3.22 6.47
N ARG A 54 -13.80 2.80 6.28
CA ARG A 54 -14.74 3.48 5.36
C ARG A 54 -15.00 4.93 5.72
N MET A 55 -14.90 5.28 6.99
CA MET A 55 -15.00 6.64 7.50
C MET A 55 -13.66 7.41 7.41
N GLY A 56 -12.62 6.81 6.86
CA GLY A 56 -11.29 7.41 6.76
C GLY A 56 -10.50 7.44 8.07
N LYS A 57 -10.93 6.72 9.09
CA LYS A 57 -10.34 6.72 10.44
C LYS A 57 -9.23 5.66 10.59
N CYS A 58 -8.22 5.71 9.72
CA CYS A 58 -7.03 4.87 9.84
C CYS A 58 -5.74 5.61 9.46
N SER A 59 -4.61 5.12 9.96
CA SER A 59 -3.29 5.66 9.66
C SER A 59 -2.28 4.52 9.47
N VAL A 60 -1.44 4.68 8.47
CA VAL A 60 -0.35 3.74 8.13
C VAL A 60 1.05 4.33 8.33
N LYS A 61 1.15 5.56 8.83
CA LYS A 61 2.42 6.29 8.91
C LYS A 61 3.50 5.60 9.74
N GLU A 62 3.11 5.04 10.89
CA GLU A 62 4.00 4.38 11.83
C GLU A 62 3.91 2.86 11.77
N SER A 63 3.23 2.34 10.75
CA SER A 63 3.09 0.91 10.54
C SER A 63 4.29 0.32 9.78
N PHE A 64 4.53 -0.95 9.99
CA PHE A 64 5.56 -1.72 9.29
C PHE A 64 5.04 -3.12 8.96
N ILE A 65 5.73 -3.79 8.05
CA ILE A 65 5.35 -5.10 7.54
C ILE A 65 6.40 -6.13 7.96
N GLY A 66 5.95 -7.26 8.45
CA GLY A 66 6.78 -8.42 8.74
C GLY A 66 6.25 -9.70 8.11
N ILE A 67 7.13 -10.65 7.87
CA ILE A 67 6.78 -11.99 7.40
C ILE A 67 7.17 -12.98 8.49
N GLU A 68 6.18 -13.70 9.00
CA GLU A 68 6.35 -14.71 10.03
C GLU A 68 5.66 -16.01 9.61
N ASN A 69 6.37 -17.14 9.71
CA ASN A 69 5.82 -18.46 9.38
C ASN A 69 5.15 -18.54 7.99
N GLY A 70 5.73 -17.85 7.01
CA GLY A 70 5.21 -17.82 5.63
C GLY A 70 3.93 -16.99 5.45
N GLU A 71 3.59 -16.17 6.42
CA GLU A 71 2.46 -15.24 6.38
C GLU A 71 2.94 -13.80 6.55
N VAL A 72 2.20 -12.85 5.96
CA VAL A 72 2.54 -11.42 6.00
C VAL A 72 1.62 -10.70 6.99
N TYR A 73 2.21 -9.86 7.83
CA TYR A 73 1.48 -9.09 8.85
C TYR A 73 1.81 -7.60 8.77
N VAL A 74 0.83 -6.77 9.07
CA VAL A 74 1.03 -5.35 9.33
C VAL A 74 0.94 -5.07 10.82
N TYR A 75 1.97 -4.36 11.32
CA TYR A 75 2.11 -3.97 12.72
C TYR A 75 1.90 -2.46 12.87
N ASN A 76 1.40 -2.03 14.01
CA ASN A 76 1.19 -0.62 14.37
C ASN A 76 0.33 0.19 13.39
N MET A 77 -0.46 -0.46 12.56
CA MET A 77 -1.48 0.23 11.78
C MET A 77 -2.62 0.66 12.70
N HIS A 78 -2.80 1.96 12.85
CA HIS A 78 -3.87 2.51 13.69
C HIS A 78 -5.20 2.51 12.93
N ILE A 79 -6.22 1.91 13.55
CA ILE A 79 -7.62 2.01 13.12
C ILE A 79 -8.40 2.47 14.34
N SER A 80 -9.04 3.64 14.24
CA SER A 80 -9.81 4.19 15.36
C SER A 80 -10.99 3.27 15.73
N PRO A 81 -11.33 3.14 17.01
CA PRO A 81 -12.52 2.42 17.42
C PRO A 81 -13.77 2.98 16.74
N TYR A 82 -14.69 2.11 16.36
CA TYR A 82 -15.96 2.52 15.81
C TYR A 82 -16.91 2.93 16.95
N GLU A 83 -17.41 4.16 16.92
CA GLU A 83 -18.18 4.75 18.04
C GLU A 83 -19.39 3.92 18.46
N LYS A 84 -20.04 3.26 17.49
CA LYS A 84 -21.19 2.38 17.73
C LYS A 84 -20.81 0.90 17.92
N GLY A 85 -19.51 0.58 18.00
CA GLY A 85 -19.01 -0.79 18.07
C GLY A 85 -18.97 -1.35 19.50
N ASN A 86 -18.87 -0.48 20.52
CA ASN A 86 -18.82 -0.84 21.95
C ASN A 86 -17.88 -2.02 22.22
N ILE A 87 -18.42 -3.13 22.73
CA ILE A 87 -17.68 -4.36 23.05
C ILE A 87 -17.08 -5.08 21.84
N PHE A 88 -17.54 -4.80 20.62
CA PHE A 88 -17.02 -5.40 19.38
C PHE A 88 -15.78 -4.70 18.83
N ASN A 89 -15.38 -3.57 19.41
CA ASN A 89 -14.14 -2.91 19.03
C ASN A 89 -12.93 -3.75 19.48
N LYS A 90 -11.89 -3.73 18.63
CA LYS A 90 -10.60 -4.37 18.89
C LYS A 90 -9.56 -3.31 19.21
N ASP A 91 -8.40 -3.75 19.70
CA ASP A 91 -7.25 -2.86 19.90
C ASP A 91 -6.95 -2.07 18.61
N PRO A 92 -6.91 -0.75 18.67
CA PRO A 92 -6.59 0.10 17.51
C PRO A 92 -5.28 -0.24 16.80
N LEU A 93 -4.28 -0.73 17.53
CA LEU A 93 -2.95 -1.09 17.04
C LEU A 93 -2.74 -2.60 16.87
N ARG A 94 -3.80 -3.36 16.87
CA ARG A 94 -3.75 -4.81 16.69
C ARG A 94 -2.95 -5.20 15.45
N THR A 95 -2.14 -6.24 15.57
CA THR A 95 -1.49 -6.87 14.40
C THR A 95 -2.54 -7.48 13.48
N ARG A 96 -2.44 -7.23 12.20
CA ARG A 96 -3.39 -7.70 11.18
C ARG A 96 -2.68 -8.49 10.10
N LYS A 97 -3.28 -9.60 9.71
CA LYS A 97 -2.76 -10.43 8.64
C LYS A 97 -3.07 -9.79 7.29
N LEU A 98 -2.09 -9.79 6.40
CA LEU A 98 -2.25 -9.44 5.00
C LEU A 98 -2.53 -10.70 4.17
N LEU A 99 -3.49 -10.62 3.27
CA LEU A 99 -3.90 -11.72 2.42
C LEU A 99 -3.27 -11.53 1.04
N MET A 100 -2.35 -12.43 0.70
CA MET A 100 -1.60 -12.43 -0.56
C MET A 100 -1.49 -13.85 -1.10
N HIS A 101 -1.23 -13.96 -2.39
CA HIS A 101 -0.93 -15.26 -2.99
C HIS A 101 0.41 -15.82 -2.48
N ARG A 102 0.47 -17.12 -2.29
CA ARG A 102 1.66 -17.80 -1.75
C ARG A 102 2.92 -17.51 -2.56
N PHE A 103 2.82 -17.48 -3.89
CA PHE A 103 3.98 -17.19 -4.75
C PHE A 103 4.50 -15.76 -4.57
N GLU A 104 3.61 -14.77 -4.33
CA GLU A 104 4.00 -13.40 -4.04
C GLU A 104 4.69 -13.29 -2.68
N ILE A 105 4.17 -13.99 -1.66
CA ILE A 105 4.78 -14.06 -0.33
C ILE A 105 6.19 -14.64 -0.42
N ASN A 106 6.36 -15.74 -1.14
CA ASN A 106 7.65 -16.40 -1.30
C ASN A 106 8.66 -15.50 -2.03
N LYS A 107 8.24 -14.84 -3.10
CA LYS A 107 9.06 -13.87 -3.84
C LYS A 107 9.48 -12.70 -2.95
N LEU A 108 8.52 -12.13 -2.24
CA LEU A 108 8.74 -11.00 -1.34
C LEU A 108 9.68 -11.36 -0.18
N TYR A 109 9.50 -12.55 0.41
CA TYR A 109 10.34 -13.06 1.47
C TYR A 109 11.79 -13.27 1.01
N GLY A 110 11.99 -13.85 -0.17
CA GLY A 110 13.32 -14.03 -0.75
C GLY A 110 14.08 -12.72 -0.92
N LYS A 111 13.41 -11.72 -1.49
CA LYS A 111 13.98 -10.37 -1.69
C LYS A 111 14.17 -9.59 -0.39
N ALA A 112 13.24 -9.69 0.54
CA ALA A 112 13.34 -8.99 1.83
C ALA A 112 14.50 -9.47 2.71
N LYS A 113 15.00 -10.68 2.48
CA LYS A 113 16.22 -11.20 3.14
C LYS A 113 17.51 -10.58 2.62
N GLU A 114 17.50 -10.02 1.42
CA GLU A 114 18.68 -9.37 0.87
C GLU A 114 19.00 -8.09 1.66
N LYS A 115 20.31 -7.81 1.82
CA LYS A 115 20.79 -6.67 2.61
C LYS A 115 20.24 -5.34 2.04
N GLY A 116 19.68 -4.54 2.91
CA GLY A 116 19.19 -3.21 2.60
C GLY A 116 17.74 -3.15 2.12
N TYR A 117 17.08 -4.28 1.94
CA TYR A 117 15.66 -4.33 1.59
C TYR A 117 14.75 -4.39 2.82
N THR A 118 13.60 -3.76 2.70
CA THR A 118 12.52 -3.80 3.68
C THR A 118 11.17 -3.76 2.97
N ILE A 119 10.11 -4.09 3.69
CA ILE A 119 8.75 -4.02 3.18
C ILE A 119 8.04 -2.91 3.92
N VAL A 120 7.45 -1.97 3.18
CA VAL A 120 6.77 -0.80 3.75
C VAL A 120 5.33 -0.72 3.26
N PRO A 121 4.38 -0.33 4.13
CA PRO A 121 3.02 -0.04 3.71
C PRO A 121 2.99 1.30 2.97
N LEU A 122 2.32 1.35 1.84
CA LEU A 122 2.24 2.54 0.98
C LEU A 122 0.88 3.23 1.07
N SER A 123 -0.19 2.48 0.95
CA SER A 123 -1.54 3.04 0.99
C SER A 123 -2.59 2.02 1.41
N VAL A 124 -3.71 2.53 1.90
CA VAL A 124 -4.94 1.76 2.15
C VAL A 124 -6.05 2.37 1.30
N TYR A 125 -6.79 1.53 0.62
CA TYR A 125 -7.88 1.95 -0.26
C TYR A 125 -9.02 0.94 -0.26
N LEU A 126 -10.18 1.40 -0.70
CA LEU A 126 -11.33 0.55 -0.99
C LEU A 126 -11.34 0.23 -2.48
N ARG A 127 -11.48 -1.04 -2.81
CA ARG A 127 -11.82 -1.51 -4.15
C ARG A 127 -13.20 -2.15 -4.09
N GLY A 128 -14.20 -1.39 -4.51
CA GLY A 128 -15.60 -1.74 -4.25
C GLY A 128 -15.87 -1.81 -2.74
N SER A 129 -16.29 -2.97 -2.24
CA SER A 129 -16.53 -3.22 -0.81
C SER A 129 -15.30 -3.74 -0.04
N LEU A 130 -14.22 -4.09 -0.73
CA LEU A 130 -13.04 -4.71 -0.14
C LEU A 130 -12.02 -3.66 0.29
N VAL A 131 -11.44 -3.86 1.46
CA VAL A 131 -10.30 -3.07 1.93
C VAL A 131 -9.01 -3.73 1.44
N LYS A 132 -8.20 -2.95 0.75
CA LYS A 132 -6.91 -3.36 0.21
C LYS A 132 -5.79 -2.48 0.75
N MET A 133 -4.60 -3.05 0.82
CA MET A 133 -3.37 -2.33 1.14
C MET A 133 -2.35 -2.52 0.02
N GLU A 134 -1.77 -1.43 -0.44
CA GLU A 134 -0.59 -1.47 -1.29
C GLU A 134 0.64 -1.50 -0.40
N ILE A 135 1.51 -2.47 -0.62
CA ILE A 135 2.80 -2.60 0.06
C ILE A 135 3.92 -2.54 -0.96
N GLY A 136 5.09 -2.07 -0.53
CA GLY A 136 6.25 -1.93 -1.39
C GLY A 136 7.47 -2.66 -0.85
N LEU A 137 8.20 -3.35 -1.74
CA LEU A 137 9.57 -3.75 -1.50
C LEU A 137 10.44 -2.53 -1.71
N ALA A 138 11.19 -2.14 -0.69
CA ALA A 138 11.84 -0.85 -0.64
C ALA A 138 13.28 -0.94 -0.14
N ARG A 139 14.08 0.03 -0.55
CA ARG A 139 15.44 0.23 -0.08
C ARG A 139 15.59 1.64 0.49
N GLY A 140 16.21 1.78 1.66
CA GLY A 140 16.41 3.06 2.32
C GLY A 140 17.23 4.03 1.50
N LYS A 141 16.78 5.29 1.43
CA LYS A 141 17.52 6.40 0.80
C LYS A 141 18.61 6.92 1.73
N LYS A 142 19.75 7.27 1.16
CA LYS A 142 20.81 8.00 1.87
C LYS A 142 20.45 9.49 2.01
N LEU A 143 21.11 10.19 2.89
CA LEU A 143 20.81 11.61 3.14
C LEU A 143 20.96 12.49 1.88
N TYR A 144 21.94 12.22 1.03
CA TYR A 144 22.12 12.98 -0.22
C TYR A 144 20.98 12.72 -1.22
N ASP A 145 20.48 11.48 -1.34
CA ASP A 145 19.33 11.15 -2.18
C ASP A 145 18.08 11.91 -1.77
N LYS A 146 17.86 12.00 -0.46
CA LYS A 146 16.72 12.74 0.12
C LYS A 146 16.80 14.23 -0.21
N ARG A 147 17.99 14.83 -0.15
CA ARG A 147 18.22 16.24 -0.50
C ARG A 147 17.98 16.51 -1.99
N GLU A 148 18.47 15.63 -2.85
CA GLU A 148 18.23 15.73 -4.30
C GLU A 148 16.76 15.65 -4.66
N ASP A 149 16.01 14.72 -4.04
CA ASP A 149 14.58 14.59 -4.28
C ASP A 149 13.78 15.82 -3.84
N ILE A 150 14.17 16.44 -2.71
CA ILE A 150 13.56 17.69 -2.24
C ILE A 150 13.86 18.81 -3.25
N ALA A 151 15.10 18.96 -3.69
CA ALA A 151 15.50 20.00 -4.65
C ALA A 151 14.76 19.86 -5.99
N LYS A 152 14.68 18.64 -6.54
CA LYS A 152 13.90 18.35 -7.75
C LYS A 152 12.42 18.68 -7.61
N LYS A 153 11.84 18.36 -6.45
CA LYS A 153 10.42 18.64 -6.17
C LYS A 153 10.14 20.14 -6.09
N ASP A 154 11.04 20.90 -5.49
CA ASP A 154 10.90 22.35 -5.37
C ASP A 154 11.06 23.04 -6.72
N GLN A 155 12.07 22.66 -7.53
CA GLN A 155 12.24 23.14 -8.90
C GLN A 155 11.00 22.88 -9.76
N ARG A 156 10.41 21.68 -9.65
CA ARG A 156 9.19 21.35 -10.38
C ARG A 156 8.01 22.23 -9.95
N ARG A 157 7.86 22.50 -8.66
CA ARG A 157 6.81 23.38 -8.13
C ARG A 157 6.98 24.82 -8.63
N GLU A 158 8.21 25.32 -8.68
CA GLU A 158 8.51 26.65 -9.21
C GLU A 158 8.16 26.74 -10.70
N ALA A 159 8.61 25.78 -11.50
CA ALA A 159 8.27 25.71 -12.91
C ALA A 159 6.74 25.66 -13.17
N GLU A 160 6.02 24.88 -12.37
CA GLU A 160 4.55 24.82 -12.47
C GLU A 160 3.87 26.15 -12.08
N ARG A 161 4.41 26.89 -11.11
CA ARG A 161 3.93 28.23 -10.74
C ARG A 161 4.17 29.24 -11.87
N GLU A 162 5.39 29.28 -12.41
CA GLU A 162 5.73 30.18 -13.54
C GLU A 162 4.87 29.91 -14.77
N PHE A 163 4.62 28.63 -15.08
CA PHE A 163 3.77 28.24 -16.19
C PHE A 163 2.32 28.71 -15.99
N LYS A 164 1.79 28.59 -14.78
CA LYS A 164 0.45 29.08 -14.46
C LYS A 164 0.35 30.61 -14.57
N VAL A 165 1.35 31.34 -14.11
CA VAL A 165 1.37 32.80 -14.21
C VAL A 165 1.42 33.25 -15.67
N LYS A 166 2.25 32.62 -16.51
CA LYS A 166 2.33 32.93 -17.95
C LYS A 166 1.04 32.69 -18.73
N ASN A 167 0.20 31.76 -18.28
CA ASN A 167 -1.07 31.45 -18.95
C ASN A 167 -2.27 32.27 -18.42
N LEU A 168 -2.05 33.18 -17.47
CA LEU A 168 -3.07 34.09 -16.95
C LEU A 168 -3.08 35.46 -17.64
N TYR A 169 -2.15 35.68 -18.55
CA TYR A 169 -2.05 36.85 -19.40
C TYR A 169 -2.05 36.38 -20.87
#